data_14ebf8877710394a0110967395468bf2
#
_entry.id   14ebf8877710394a0110967395468bf2
#
_cell.length_a   1.000
_cell.length_b   1.000
_cell.length_c   1.000
_cell.angle_alpha   90.00
_cell.angle_beta   90.00
_cell.angle_gamma   90.00
#
_symmetry.space_group_name_H-M   'P 1'
#
loop_
_entity.id
_entity.type
_entity.pdbx_description
1 polymer ?
#
loop_
_entity_poly.entity_id
_entity_poly.type
_entity_poly.pdbx_seq_one_letter_code
_entity_poly.pdbx_strand_id
1 'polypeptide(L)'
;TKYSSYLVGDILSITTNEIFYLAIAFILTILFWKFFFNKLNCISINASLAKSKGINVRLIDNIFVVLIAIIVMISIRWIGILLINSLLILPAASSRNISKNMRTYHLFAIVFSMFSGILGLVLSYYYNIPTGPMIVIISGIIYFITFAIKGKVKE
;
A
#
# COMPACT_ATOMS: atom_id res chain seq x y z
N THR A 1 -0.45 25.06 13.45
CA THR A 1 1.01 24.85 13.50
C THR A 1 1.42 23.98 12.33
N LYS A 2 2.52 24.37 11.59
CA LYS A 2 2.98 23.70 10.37
C LYS A 2 3.22 22.18 10.51
N TYR A 3 3.43 21.69 11.71
CA TYR A 3 3.69 20.26 11.97
C TYR A 3 2.45 19.37 11.89
N SER A 4 1.27 19.89 12.20
CA SER A 4 0.02 19.13 12.11
C SER A 4 -0.38 18.80 10.67
N SER A 5 -0.01 19.65 9.71
CA SER A 5 -0.29 19.42 8.29
C SER A 5 0.47 18.22 7.71
N TYR A 6 1.69 17.95 8.18
CA TYR A 6 2.46 16.80 7.73
C TYR A 6 1.98 15.46 8.32
N LEU A 7 1.30 15.50 9.48
CA LEU A 7 0.74 14.30 10.10
C LEU A 7 -0.58 13.87 9.43
N VAL A 8 -1.39 14.83 9.06
CA VAL A 8 -2.76 14.58 8.54
C VAL A 8 -2.81 14.65 7.01
N GLY A 9 -1.83 15.33 6.38
CA GLY A 9 -1.82 15.62 4.93
C GLY A 9 -2.89 16.65 4.54
N ASP A 10 -2.71 17.24 3.36
CA ASP A 10 -3.70 18.13 2.74
C ASP A 10 -3.91 17.72 1.28
N ILE A 11 -4.83 16.77 1.08
CA ILE A 11 -5.14 16.23 -0.24
C ILE A 11 -5.75 17.28 -1.17
N LEU A 12 -6.36 18.33 -0.60
CA LEU A 12 -7.01 19.40 -1.37
C LEU A 12 -6.02 20.42 -1.95
N SER A 13 -4.78 20.45 -1.48
CA SER A 13 -3.74 21.40 -1.92
C SER A 13 -2.84 20.88 -3.06
N ILE A 14 -3.22 19.77 -3.71
CA ILE A 14 -2.42 19.13 -4.76
C ILE A 14 -2.33 20.01 -6.00
N THR A 15 -1.10 20.30 -6.43
CA THR A 15 -0.82 21.04 -7.68
C THR A 15 -0.76 20.09 -8.88
N THR A 16 -1.00 20.64 -10.10
CA THR A 16 -0.95 19.85 -11.34
C THR A 16 0.39 19.17 -11.57
N ASN A 17 1.50 19.82 -11.21
CA ASN A 17 2.84 19.24 -11.33
C ASN A 17 3.03 18.02 -10.42
N GLU A 18 2.43 18.06 -9.26
CA GLU A 18 2.49 16.97 -8.28
C GLU A 18 1.71 15.74 -8.75
N ILE A 19 0.58 15.96 -9.42
CA ILE A 19 -0.17 14.87 -10.08
C ILE A 19 0.69 14.18 -11.13
N PHE A 20 1.49 14.95 -11.88
CA PHE A 20 2.41 14.39 -12.87
C PHE A 20 3.51 13.52 -12.22
N TYR A 21 4.08 13.93 -11.10
CA TYR A 21 5.05 13.11 -10.35
C TYR A 21 4.42 11.82 -9.82
N LEU A 22 3.16 11.88 -9.33
CA LEU A 22 2.44 10.68 -8.91
C LEU A 22 2.18 9.73 -10.07
N ALA A 23 1.81 10.25 -11.24
CA ALA A 23 1.60 9.44 -12.43
C ALA A 23 2.89 8.72 -12.87
N ILE A 24 4.04 9.42 -12.85
CA ILE A 24 5.36 8.80 -13.12
C ILE A 24 5.66 7.71 -12.10
N ALA A 25 5.49 7.98 -10.80
CA ALA A 25 5.72 7.00 -9.74
C ALA A 25 4.83 5.76 -9.91
N PHE A 26 3.56 5.96 -10.30
CA PHE A 26 2.62 4.87 -10.58
C PHE A 26 3.07 4.01 -11.75
N ILE A 27 3.48 4.61 -12.87
CA ILE A 27 3.99 3.89 -14.05
C ILE A 27 5.26 3.11 -13.69
N LEU A 28 6.20 3.72 -12.97
CA LEU A 28 7.42 3.04 -12.51
C LEU A 28 7.10 1.85 -11.61
N THR A 29 6.12 1.98 -10.72
CA THR A 29 5.67 0.89 -9.85
C THR A 29 5.08 -0.28 -10.64
N ILE A 30 4.24 0.00 -11.64
CA ILE A 30 3.66 -1.04 -12.51
C ILE A 30 4.74 -1.76 -13.30
N LEU A 31 5.68 -1.01 -13.89
CA LEU A 31 6.81 -1.57 -14.63
C LEU A 31 7.67 -2.46 -13.74
N PHE A 32 8.04 -1.96 -12.57
CA PHE A 32 8.81 -2.73 -11.60
C PHE A 32 8.07 -4.00 -11.18
N TRP A 33 6.79 -3.90 -10.87
CA TRP A 33 5.96 -5.05 -10.48
C TRP A 33 5.90 -6.10 -11.61
N LYS A 34 5.69 -5.68 -12.85
CA LYS A 34 5.64 -6.58 -14.02
C LYS A 34 6.94 -7.36 -14.24
N PHE A 35 8.09 -6.69 -14.09
CA PHE A 35 9.40 -7.31 -14.32
C PHE A 35 9.92 -8.11 -13.13
N PHE A 36 9.65 -7.70 -11.93
CA PHE A 36 10.23 -8.26 -10.71
C PHE A 36 9.27 -9.10 -9.87
N PHE A 37 7.98 -9.16 -10.21
CA PHE A 37 6.96 -9.90 -9.47
C PHE A 37 7.37 -11.33 -9.11
N ASN A 38 7.76 -12.13 -10.10
CA ASN A 38 8.13 -13.52 -9.87
C ASN A 38 9.42 -13.67 -9.04
N LYS A 39 10.37 -12.75 -9.24
CA LYS A 39 11.62 -12.74 -8.48
C LYS A 39 11.40 -12.36 -7.03
N LEU A 40 10.59 -11.33 -6.77
CA LEU A 40 10.20 -10.90 -5.42
C LEU A 40 9.43 -12.00 -4.67
N ASN A 41 8.49 -12.67 -5.33
CA ASN A 41 7.78 -13.80 -4.73
C ASN A 41 8.73 -14.95 -4.37
N CYS A 42 9.70 -15.26 -5.23
CA CYS A 42 10.70 -16.29 -4.95
C CYS A 42 11.57 -15.91 -3.73
N ILE A 43 11.98 -14.63 -3.65
CA ILE A 43 12.76 -14.10 -2.51
C ILE A 43 11.94 -14.14 -1.22
N SER A 44 10.67 -13.75 -1.28
CA SER A 44 9.76 -13.71 -0.12
C SER A 44 9.50 -15.10 0.50
N ILE A 45 9.49 -16.16 -0.32
CA ILE A 45 9.31 -17.53 0.16
C ILE A 45 10.62 -18.06 0.76
N ASN A 46 11.71 -17.97 0.03
CA ASN A 46 13.02 -18.43 0.50
C ASN A 46 14.16 -17.74 -0.26
N ALA A 47 14.86 -16.84 0.42
CA ALA A 47 16.00 -16.10 -0.14
C ALA A 47 17.17 -17.02 -0.55
N SER A 48 17.34 -18.16 0.12
CA SER A 48 18.37 -19.14 -0.19
C SER A 48 18.09 -19.85 -1.52
N LEU A 49 16.84 -20.24 -1.75
CA LEU A 49 16.38 -20.82 -3.02
C LEU A 49 16.43 -19.80 -4.16
N ALA A 50 16.16 -18.53 -3.89
CA ALA A 50 16.29 -17.47 -4.89
C ALA A 50 17.75 -17.29 -5.35
N LYS A 51 18.69 -17.35 -4.42
CA LYS A 51 20.13 -17.30 -4.72
C LYS A 51 20.59 -18.50 -5.55
N SER A 52 20.15 -19.72 -5.23
CA SER A 52 20.51 -20.92 -5.98
C SER A 52 19.99 -20.91 -7.43
N LYS A 53 18.91 -20.15 -7.70
CA LYS A 53 18.40 -19.87 -9.05
C LYS A 53 19.12 -18.73 -9.78
N GLY A 54 20.21 -18.22 -9.24
CA GLY A 54 21.00 -17.13 -9.84
C GLY A 54 20.37 -15.74 -9.68
N ILE A 55 19.36 -15.58 -8.79
CA ILE A 55 18.72 -14.30 -8.55
C ILE A 55 19.59 -13.49 -7.57
N ASN A 56 20.01 -12.30 -8.00
CA ASN A 56 20.73 -11.38 -7.13
C ASN A 56 19.77 -10.72 -6.11
N VAL A 57 19.57 -11.41 -4.98
CA VAL A 57 18.62 -11.01 -3.93
C VAL A 57 18.92 -9.60 -3.42
N ARG A 58 20.19 -9.27 -3.12
CA ARG A 58 20.57 -7.96 -2.60
C ARG A 58 20.21 -6.81 -3.54
N LEU A 59 20.45 -7.01 -4.86
CA LEU A 59 20.16 -5.97 -5.84
C LEU A 59 18.65 -5.72 -5.95
N ILE A 60 17.85 -6.78 -5.98
CA ILE A 60 16.39 -6.66 -6.11
C ILE A 60 15.79 -6.04 -4.85
N ASP A 61 16.23 -6.45 -3.66
CA ASP A 61 15.79 -5.87 -2.40
C ASP A 61 16.14 -4.37 -2.31
N ASN A 62 17.37 -3.99 -2.68
CA ASN A 62 17.76 -2.60 -2.67
C ASN A 62 16.93 -1.74 -3.63
N ILE A 63 16.69 -2.22 -4.87
CA ILE A 63 15.84 -1.49 -5.82
C ILE A 63 14.42 -1.36 -5.27
N PHE A 64 13.87 -2.42 -4.67
CA PHE A 64 12.54 -2.40 -4.08
C PHE A 64 12.42 -1.40 -2.92
N VAL A 65 13.40 -1.39 -2.01
CA VAL A 65 13.43 -0.44 -0.88
C VAL A 65 13.55 1.00 -1.37
N VAL A 66 14.41 1.28 -2.33
CA VAL A 66 14.57 2.61 -2.93
C VAL A 66 13.28 3.07 -3.61
N LEU A 67 12.61 2.20 -4.35
CA LEU A 67 11.35 2.50 -5.00
C LEU A 67 10.25 2.84 -3.99
N ILE A 68 10.11 2.04 -2.92
CA ILE A 68 9.17 2.34 -1.83
C ILE A 68 9.53 3.68 -1.16
N ALA A 69 10.80 3.92 -0.88
CA ALA A 69 11.24 5.18 -0.25
C ALA A 69 10.87 6.40 -1.09
N ILE A 70 11.05 6.34 -2.40
CA ILE A 70 10.66 7.43 -3.33
C ILE A 70 9.15 7.66 -3.31
N ILE A 71 8.35 6.59 -3.39
CA ILE A 71 6.88 6.68 -3.36
C ILE A 71 6.41 7.30 -2.05
N VAL A 72 6.93 6.80 -0.92
CA VAL A 72 6.59 7.31 0.42
C VAL A 72 6.97 8.78 0.55
N MET A 73 8.19 9.16 0.12
CA MET A 73 8.67 10.54 0.20
C MET A 73 7.78 11.52 -0.59
N ILE A 74 7.38 11.14 -1.80
CA ILE A 74 6.46 11.94 -2.62
C ILE A 74 5.08 12.01 -1.96
N SER A 75 4.60 10.93 -1.36
CA SER A 75 3.24 10.82 -0.82
C SER A 75 3.05 11.47 0.55
N ILE A 76 4.11 11.58 1.37
CA ILE A 76 4.02 12.13 2.74
C ILE A 76 3.37 13.52 2.76
N ARG A 77 3.72 14.36 1.79
CA ARG A 77 3.29 15.75 1.77
C ARG A 77 1.77 15.90 1.65
N TRP A 78 1.11 15.03 0.90
CA TRP A 78 -0.33 15.13 0.62
C TRP A 78 -1.17 14.21 1.49
N ILE A 79 -0.66 13.02 1.72
CA ILE A 79 -1.41 11.95 2.39
C ILE A 79 -1.16 11.94 3.90
N GLY A 80 0.01 12.44 4.32
CA GLY A 80 0.45 12.41 5.72
C GLY A 80 1.06 11.06 6.12
N ILE A 81 1.94 11.09 7.11
CA ILE A 81 2.71 9.92 7.56
C ILE A 81 1.81 8.82 8.13
N LEU A 82 0.80 9.19 8.90
CA LEU A 82 -0.12 8.25 9.55
C LEU A 82 -0.88 7.40 8.53
N LEU A 83 -1.34 8.03 7.44
CA LEU A 83 -2.13 7.37 6.42
C LEU A 83 -1.28 6.45 5.55
N ILE A 84 -0.06 6.86 5.19
CA ILE A 84 0.85 6.02 4.40
C ILE A 84 1.15 4.72 5.13
N ASN A 85 1.52 4.77 6.41
CA ASN A 85 1.81 3.59 7.21
C ASN A 85 0.58 2.66 7.28
N SER A 86 -0.60 3.21 7.46
CA SER A 86 -1.84 2.43 7.53
C SER A 86 -2.21 1.80 6.20
N LEU A 87 -2.09 2.53 5.08
CA LEU A 87 -2.37 2.01 3.74
C LEU A 87 -1.36 0.96 3.28
N LEU A 88 -0.12 1.00 3.75
CA LEU A 88 0.87 -0.04 3.45
C LEU A 88 0.60 -1.34 4.23
N ILE A 89 0.18 -1.24 5.48
CA ILE A 89 0.11 -2.39 6.39
C ILE A 89 -1.29 -3.01 6.41
N LEU A 90 -2.36 -2.23 6.62
CA LEU A 90 -3.70 -2.75 6.86
C LEU A 90 -4.31 -3.51 5.67
N PRO A 91 -4.29 -3.01 4.42
CA PRO A 91 -4.81 -3.76 3.28
C PRO A 91 -4.02 -5.04 3.00
N ALA A 92 -2.70 -5.00 3.18
CA ALA A 92 -1.84 -6.17 3.03
C ALA A 92 -2.14 -7.24 4.11
N ALA A 93 -2.30 -6.83 5.37
CA ALA A 93 -2.66 -7.72 6.45
C ALA A 93 -4.07 -8.31 6.27
N SER A 94 -5.04 -7.51 5.83
CA SER A 94 -6.41 -7.94 5.51
C SER A 94 -6.43 -8.98 4.40
N SER A 95 -5.69 -8.73 3.34
CA SER A 95 -5.54 -9.65 2.21
C SER A 95 -4.92 -10.98 2.64
N ARG A 96 -3.90 -10.96 3.51
CA ARG A 96 -3.24 -12.16 4.03
C ARG A 96 -4.18 -13.06 4.84
N ASN A 97 -5.20 -12.49 5.48
CA ASN A 97 -6.18 -13.25 6.23
C ASN A 97 -7.05 -14.16 5.35
N ILE A 98 -7.36 -13.72 4.12
CA ILE A 98 -8.31 -14.40 3.22
C ILE A 98 -7.59 -15.13 2.07
N SER A 99 -6.41 -14.68 1.65
CA SER A 99 -5.75 -15.22 0.47
C SER A 99 -5.09 -16.59 0.74
N LYS A 100 -5.26 -17.50 -0.23
CA LYS A 100 -4.59 -18.82 -0.25
C LYS A 100 -3.33 -18.83 -1.12
N ASN A 101 -3.25 -17.93 -2.11
CA ASN A 101 -2.15 -17.84 -3.09
C ASN A 101 -1.58 -16.43 -3.18
N MET A 102 -0.31 -16.30 -3.58
CA MET A 102 0.35 -15.01 -3.74
C MET A 102 -0.36 -14.08 -4.74
N ARG A 103 -0.93 -14.62 -5.83
CA ARG A 103 -1.67 -13.82 -6.80
C ARG A 103 -2.94 -13.23 -6.20
N THR A 104 -3.72 -14.04 -5.50
CA THR A 104 -4.93 -13.60 -4.76
C THR A 104 -4.58 -12.63 -3.65
N TYR A 105 -3.45 -12.80 -2.99
CA TYR A 105 -2.95 -11.86 -1.98
C TYR A 105 -2.76 -10.45 -2.55
N HIS A 106 -2.04 -10.31 -3.64
CA HIS A 106 -1.81 -9.00 -4.27
C HIS A 106 -3.12 -8.38 -4.80
N LEU A 107 -3.98 -9.19 -5.41
CA LEU A 107 -5.26 -8.71 -5.91
C LEU A 107 -6.15 -8.16 -4.78
N PHE A 108 -6.33 -8.92 -3.70
CA PHE A 108 -7.12 -8.46 -2.56
C PHE A 108 -6.49 -7.26 -1.86
N ALA A 109 -5.16 -7.18 -1.76
CA ALA A 109 -4.50 -6.01 -1.19
C ALA A 109 -4.81 -4.74 -1.99
N ILE A 110 -4.77 -4.80 -3.32
CA ILE A 110 -5.11 -3.68 -4.20
C ILE A 110 -6.60 -3.31 -4.05
N VAL A 111 -7.50 -4.30 -4.09
CA VAL A 111 -8.95 -4.06 -3.96
C VAL A 111 -9.27 -3.41 -2.62
N PHE A 112 -8.73 -3.92 -1.51
CA PHE A 112 -8.99 -3.36 -0.18
C PHE A 112 -8.40 -1.95 -0.02
N SER A 113 -7.22 -1.69 -0.60
CA SER A 113 -6.62 -0.36 -0.59
C SER A 113 -7.47 0.64 -1.39
N MET A 114 -7.91 0.28 -2.59
CA MET A 114 -8.78 1.14 -3.40
C MET A 114 -10.13 1.38 -2.73
N PHE A 115 -10.74 0.33 -2.20
CA PHE A 115 -12.04 0.42 -1.53
C PHE A 115 -11.97 1.31 -0.27
N SER A 116 -10.96 1.12 0.58
CA SER A 116 -10.77 1.96 1.76
C SER A 116 -10.45 3.41 1.39
N GLY A 117 -9.68 3.63 0.33
CA GLY A 117 -9.36 4.97 -0.17
C GLY A 117 -10.61 5.71 -0.67
N ILE A 118 -11.38 5.10 -1.56
CA ILE A 118 -12.59 5.71 -2.14
C ILE A 118 -13.64 5.97 -1.07
N LEU A 119 -13.97 4.97 -0.24
CA LEU A 119 -14.94 5.14 0.84
C LEU A 119 -14.47 6.16 1.87
N GLY A 120 -13.18 6.16 2.19
CA GLY A 120 -12.61 7.13 3.12
C GLY A 120 -12.74 8.57 2.63
N LEU A 121 -12.49 8.82 1.36
CA LEU A 121 -12.69 10.14 0.74
C LEU A 121 -14.15 10.56 0.76
N VAL A 122 -15.07 9.69 0.35
CA VAL A 122 -16.50 9.99 0.32
C VAL A 122 -17.04 10.29 1.72
N LEU A 123 -16.73 9.44 2.71
CA LEU A 123 -17.20 9.66 4.09
C LEU A 123 -16.54 10.87 4.74
N SER A 124 -15.26 11.12 4.47
CA SER A 124 -14.56 12.33 4.91
C SER A 124 -15.29 13.60 4.46
N TYR A 125 -15.74 13.61 3.20
CA TYR A 125 -16.50 14.74 2.65
C TYR A 125 -17.84 14.93 3.37
N TYR A 126 -18.60 13.84 3.62
CA TYR A 126 -19.91 13.94 4.29
C TYR A 126 -19.82 14.35 5.76
N TYR A 127 -18.81 13.87 6.48
CA TYR A 127 -18.67 14.12 7.92
C TYR A 127 -17.76 15.30 8.26
N ASN A 128 -17.16 15.99 7.27
CA ASN A 128 -16.17 17.06 7.47
C ASN A 128 -15.00 16.64 8.40
N ILE A 129 -14.57 15.39 8.28
CA ILE A 129 -13.44 14.82 9.04
C ILE A 129 -12.22 14.77 8.11
N PRO A 130 -10.99 14.98 8.62
CA PRO A 130 -9.78 14.84 7.80
C PRO A 130 -9.72 13.49 7.10
N THR A 131 -9.35 13.49 5.81
CA THR A 131 -9.38 12.31 4.93
C THR A 131 -8.49 11.17 5.43
N GLY A 132 -7.30 11.51 5.95
CA GLY A 132 -6.34 10.55 6.46
C GLY A 132 -6.89 9.62 7.52
N PRO A 133 -7.33 10.14 8.67
CA PRO A 133 -7.92 9.33 9.74
C PRO A 133 -9.13 8.51 9.29
N MET A 134 -9.97 9.04 8.38
CA MET A 134 -11.15 8.33 7.90
C MET A 134 -10.77 7.08 7.08
N ILE A 135 -9.79 7.19 6.19
CA ILE A 135 -9.28 6.05 5.43
C ILE A 135 -8.67 4.99 6.35
N VAL A 136 -7.94 5.42 7.40
CA VAL A 136 -7.36 4.50 8.41
C VAL A 136 -8.45 3.72 9.14
N ILE A 137 -9.52 4.39 9.57
CA ILE A 137 -10.64 3.74 10.27
C ILE A 137 -11.28 2.69 9.37
N ILE A 138 -11.56 3.00 8.11
CA ILE A 138 -12.19 2.07 7.18
C ILE A 138 -11.27 0.87 6.89
N SER A 139 -9.99 1.11 6.64
CA SER A 139 -9.04 0.01 6.43
C SER A 139 -8.88 -0.87 7.68
N GLY A 140 -8.97 -0.28 8.88
CA GLY A 140 -9.02 -1.00 10.15
C GLY A 140 -10.27 -1.88 10.28
N ILE A 141 -11.45 -1.36 9.93
CA ILE A 141 -12.70 -2.13 9.92
C ILE A 141 -12.58 -3.32 8.96
N ILE A 142 -12.08 -3.11 7.75
CA ILE A 142 -11.84 -4.19 6.77
C ILE A 142 -10.90 -5.24 7.37
N TYR A 143 -9.84 -4.82 8.05
CA TYR A 143 -8.92 -5.75 8.71
C TYR A 143 -9.62 -6.60 9.77
N PHE A 144 -10.42 -6.02 10.66
CA PHE A 144 -11.15 -6.78 11.68
C PHE A 144 -12.17 -7.75 11.09
N ILE A 145 -12.90 -7.33 10.05
CA ILE A 145 -13.83 -8.21 9.34
C ILE A 145 -13.09 -9.40 8.72
N THR A 146 -12.00 -9.15 8.01
CA THR A 146 -11.22 -10.22 7.37
C THR A 146 -10.56 -11.13 8.41
N PHE A 147 -10.17 -10.60 9.55
CA PHE A 147 -9.62 -11.37 10.67
C PHE A 147 -10.68 -12.32 11.27
N ALA A 148 -11.92 -11.84 11.47
CA ALA A 148 -13.02 -12.66 11.99
C ALA A 148 -13.39 -13.81 11.02
N ILE A 149 -13.27 -13.58 9.70
CA ILE A 149 -13.58 -14.58 8.67
C ILE A 149 -12.42 -15.56 8.45
N LYS A 150 -11.21 -15.22 8.87
CA LYS A 150 -9.99 -16.01 8.65
C LYS A 150 -10.12 -17.49 9.03
N GLY A 151 -10.81 -17.79 10.14
CA GLY A 151 -11.04 -19.16 10.63
C GLY A 151 -11.86 -20.00 9.63
N LYS A 152 -12.84 -19.39 8.95
CA LYS A 152 -13.73 -20.07 8.00
C LYS A 152 -13.15 -20.26 6.59
N VAL A 153 -12.15 -19.48 6.21
CA VAL A 153 -11.57 -19.49 4.86
C VAL A 153 -10.35 -20.41 4.76
N LYS A 154 -9.71 -20.73 5.90
CA LYS A 154 -8.50 -21.59 5.93
C LYS A 154 -8.78 -23.06 6.31
N GLU A 155 -10.01 -23.39 6.63
CA GLU A 155 -10.50 -24.77 6.61
C GLU A 155 -10.85 -25.18 5.16
#